data_efe4d50fe67a47b4df43f7ad39295d97
#
_entry.id   efe4d50fe67a47b4df43f7ad39295d97
#
_cell.length_a   1.000
_cell.length_b   1.000
_cell.length_c   1.000
_cell.angle_alpha   90.00
_cell.angle_beta   90.00
_cell.angle_gamma   90.00
#
_symmetry.space_group_name_H-M   'P 1'
#
loop_
_entity.id
_entity.type
_entity.pdbx_description
1 polymer ?
#
loop_
_entity_poly.entity_id
_entity_poly.type
_entity_poly.pdbx_seq_one_letter_code
_entity_poly.pdbx_strand_id
1 'polypeptide(L)'
;MYFYIIYPEGLKYSDEIEGIIIDNFELFKNIDIDIKKNDINDFFLNYLYKNEPRGHILGKINYLINNLSNSPIFKIKILMVNDKKERFFNDRGTQKNENIETVKREIRNKFNPEFDDKNKQIFPLNKGVSHNHVIHSNDLPKEFEIIKNIIMRYKK
;
A
#
# COMPACT_ATOMS: atom_id res chain seq x y z
N MET A 1 -7.70 4.97 13.53
CA MET A 1 -7.25 3.67 13.02
C MET A 1 -6.73 3.82 11.59
N TYR A 2 -5.62 3.18 11.31
CA TYR A 2 -4.98 3.22 9.98
C TYR A 2 -4.70 1.81 9.51
N PHE A 3 -4.38 1.68 8.21
CA PHE A 3 -3.95 0.41 7.65
C PHE A 3 -2.75 0.61 6.74
N TYR A 4 -1.93 -0.42 6.68
CA TYR A 4 -0.92 -0.59 5.64
C TYR A 4 -1.28 -1.84 4.83
N ILE A 5 -1.12 -1.75 3.52
CA ILE A 5 -1.24 -2.88 2.61
C ILE A 5 0.13 -3.16 2.03
N ILE A 6 0.67 -4.34 2.31
CA ILE A 6 1.89 -4.81 1.67
C ILE A 6 1.48 -5.49 0.36
N TYR A 7 1.98 -4.95 -0.74
CA TYR A 7 1.74 -5.51 -2.07
C TYR A 7 2.62 -6.74 -2.33
N PRO A 8 2.33 -7.53 -3.39
CA PRO A 8 3.09 -8.74 -3.66
C PRO A 8 4.62 -8.54 -3.71
N GLU A 9 5.09 -7.42 -4.27
CA GLU A 9 6.53 -7.12 -4.32
C GLU A 9 7.14 -6.87 -2.94
N GLY A 10 6.35 -6.48 -1.97
CA GLY A 10 6.81 -6.26 -0.59
C GLY A 10 6.73 -7.50 0.29
N LEU A 11 6.01 -8.54 -0.14
CA LEU A 11 5.75 -9.70 0.74
C LEU A 11 7.01 -10.45 1.17
N LYS A 12 8.03 -10.51 0.32
CA LYS A 12 9.32 -11.12 0.68
C LYS A 12 10.04 -10.39 1.82
N TYR A 13 9.65 -9.16 2.09
CA TYR A 13 10.18 -8.34 3.18
C TYR A 13 9.14 -8.15 4.29
N SER A 14 8.06 -8.93 4.31
CA SER A 14 6.91 -8.67 5.20
C SER A 14 7.29 -8.66 6.67
N ASP A 15 8.20 -9.53 7.11
CA ASP A 15 8.63 -9.57 8.51
C ASP A 15 9.40 -8.30 8.90
N GLU A 16 10.28 -7.82 8.02
CA GLU A 16 11.03 -6.58 8.27
C GLU A 16 10.12 -5.36 8.23
N ILE A 17 9.20 -5.32 7.26
CA ILE A 17 8.20 -4.24 7.13
C ILE A 17 7.30 -4.21 8.37
N GLU A 18 6.80 -5.35 8.80
CA GLU A 18 5.96 -5.46 9.99
C GLU A 18 6.72 -4.99 11.24
N GLY A 19 8.00 -5.35 11.36
CA GLY A 19 8.86 -4.87 12.44
C GLY A 19 8.98 -3.35 12.50
N ILE A 20 9.17 -2.70 11.36
CA ILE A 20 9.22 -1.23 11.28
C ILE A 20 7.88 -0.61 11.72
N ILE A 21 6.78 -1.20 11.29
CA ILE A 21 5.44 -0.70 11.63
C ILE A 21 5.17 -0.87 13.13
N ILE A 22 5.49 -2.00 13.71
CA ILE A 22 5.31 -2.28 15.13
C ILE A 22 6.17 -1.38 16.01
N ASP A 23 7.38 -1.02 15.55
CA ASP A 23 8.25 -0.09 16.27
C ASP A 23 7.66 1.32 16.39
N ASN A 24 6.73 1.68 15.52
CA ASN A 24 6.13 3.01 15.46
C ASN A 24 4.68 3.08 15.90
N PHE A 25 3.94 1.97 15.80
CA PHE A 25 2.49 1.95 16.03
C PHE A 25 2.07 0.71 16.83
N GLU A 26 0.91 0.80 17.44
CA GLU A 26 0.26 -0.35 18.03
C GLU A 26 -0.41 -1.19 16.94
N LEU A 27 0.04 -2.42 16.75
CA LEU A 27 -0.57 -3.34 15.81
C LEU A 27 -1.85 -3.92 16.41
N PHE A 28 -2.96 -3.71 15.72
CA PHE A 28 -4.26 -4.25 16.13
C PHE A 28 -4.51 -5.63 15.50
N LYS A 29 -4.20 -5.77 14.20
CA LYS A 29 -4.46 -7.02 13.48
C LYS A 29 -3.64 -7.06 12.20
N ASN A 30 -3.27 -8.26 11.78
CA ASN A 30 -2.76 -8.51 10.44
C ASN A 30 -3.64 -9.56 9.74
N ILE A 31 -3.77 -9.43 8.43
CA ILE A 31 -4.65 -10.29 7.63
C ILE A 31 -3.99 -10.52 6.27
N ASP A 32 -3.95 -11.78 5.84
CA ASP A 32 -3.55 -12.12 4.48
C ASP A 32 -4.80 -12.26 3.60
N ILE A 33 -4.76 -11.66 2.42
CA ILE A 33 -5.85 -11.73 1.44
C ILE A 33 -5.29 -12.12 0.09
N ASP A 34 -5.95 -13.10 -0.53
CA ASP A 34 -5.67 -13.53 -1.89
C ASP A 34 -6.74 -12.96 -2.82
N ILE A 35 -6.32 -12.15 -3.79
CA ILE A 35 -7.21 -11.57 -4.78
C ILE A 35 -6.93 -12.26 -6.11
N LYS A 36 -7.97 -12.80 -6.75
CA LYS A 36 -7.84 -13.41 -8.06
C LYS A 36 -7.42 -12.37 -9.08
N LYS A 37 -6.59 -12.75 -10.03
CA LYS A 37 -6.10 -11.83 -11.07
C LYS A 37 -7.24 -11.08 -11.78
N ASN A 38 -8.36 -11.77 -12.05
CA ASN A 38 -9.52 -11.18 -12.69
C ASN A 38 -10.24 -10.12 -11.83
N ASP A 39 -10.01 -10.11 -10.52
CA ASP A 39 -10.64 -9.19 -9.58
C ASP A 39 -9.74 -7.99 -9.23
N ILE A 40 -8.52 -7.90 -9.79
CA ILE A 40 -7.57 -6.82 -9.47
C ILE A 40 -8.15 -5.46 -9.84
N ASN A 41 -8.76 -5.32 -11.01
CA ASN A 41 -9.37 -4.06 -11.41
C ASN A 41 -10.48 -3.64 -10.44
N ASP A 42 -11.34 -4.58 -10.04
CA ASP A 42 -12.40 -4.32 -9.07
C ASP A 42 -11.81 -3.89 -7.72
N PHE A 43 -10.80 -4.59 -7.23
CA PHE A 43 -10.12 -4.27 -5.97
C PHE A 43 -9.58 -2.84 -5.96
N PHE A 44 -8.87 -2.43 -7.00
CA PHE A 44 -8.27 -1.10 -7.06
C PHE A 44 -9.30 -0.01 -7.36
N LEU A 45 -10.12 -0.18 -8.39
CA LEU A 45 -10.98 0.88 -8.89
C LEU A 45 -12.26 1.07 -8.08
N ASN A 46 -12.81 -0.01 -7.53
CA ASN A 46 -14.09 0.04 -6.83
C ASN A 46 -13.95 0.03 -5.30
N TYR A 47 -12.77 -0.33 -4.79
CA TYR A 47 -12.51 -0.41 -3.34
C TYR A 47 -11.37 0.49 -2.91
N LEU A 48 -10.12 0.13 -3.21
CA LEU A 48 -8.96 0.80 -2.62
C LEU A 48 -8.83 2.26 -3.08
N TYR A 49 -9.00 2.52 -4.36
CA TYR A 49 -8.86 3.85 -4.95
C TYR A 49 -10.16 4.37 -5.57
N LYS A 50 -11.31 3.99 -5.01
CA LYS A 50 -12.62 4.37 -5.56
C LYS A 50 -12.82 5.88 -5.73
N ASN A 51 -12.14 6.69 -4.93
CA ASN A 51 -12.24 8.15 -4.95
C ASN A 51 -11.11 8.83 -5.73
N GLU A 52 -10.19 8.05 -6.31
CA GLU A 52 -9.08 8.56 -7.09
C GLU A 52 -9.40 8.62 -8.58
N PRO A 53 -8.76 9.54 -9.36
CA PRO A 53 -8.92 9.55 -10.80
C PRO A 53 -8.45 8.23 -11.43
N ARG A 54 -9.32 7.60 -12.23
CA ARG A 54 -9.05 6.29 -12.84
C ARG A 54 -7.77 6.25 -13.67
N GLY A 55 -7.45 7.34 -14.38
CA GLY A 55 -6.26 7.40 -15.23
C GLY A 55 -4.96 7.19 -14.46
N HIS A 56 -4.88 7.68 -13.22
CA HIS A 56 -3.69 7.50 -12.36
C HIS A 56 -3.55 6.06 -11.87
N ILE A 57 -4.67 5.37 -11.68
CA ILE A 57 -4.68 4.03 -11.09
C ILE A 57 -4.45 2.96 -12.15
N LEU A 58 -4.90 3.15 -13.38
CA LEU A 58 -4.73 2.17 -14.47
C LEU A 58 -3.25 1.85 -14.75
N GLY A 59 -2.36 2.84 -14.73
CA GLY A 59 -0.93 2.63 -14.90
C GLY A 59 -0.34 1.76 -13.79
N LYS A 60 -0.75 2.00 -12.56
CA LYS A 60 -0.35 1.21 -11.39
C LYS A 60 -0.85 -0.23 -11.49
N ILE A 61 -2.10 -0.41 -11.86
CA ILE A 61 -2.71 -1.73 -12.03
C ILE A 61 -1.93 -2.53 -13.09
N ASN A 62 -1.66 -1.92 -14.24
CA ASN A 62 -0.92 -2.59 -15.32
C ASN A 62 0.49 -3.00 -14.86
N TYR A 63 1.19 -2.13 -14.15
CA TYR A 63 2.50 -2.46 -13.59
C TYR A 63 2.42 -3.65 -12.65
N LEU A 64 1.50 -3.63 -11.69
CA LEU A 64 1.36 -4.69 -10.70
C LEU A 64 0.95 -6.01 -11.34
N ILE A 65 0.05 -6.01 -12.33
CA ILE A 65 -0.35 -7.22 -13.05
C ILE A 65 0.84 -7.81 -13.82
N ASN A 66 1.61 -6.98 -14.51
CA ASN A 66 2.77 -7.43 -15.28
C ASN A 66 3.84 -8.07 -14.39
N ASN A 67 3.99 -7.57 -13.16
CA ASN A 67 4.98 -8.10 -12.20
C ASN A 67 4.50 -9.34 -11.44
N LEU A 68 3.23 -9.73 -11.59
CA LEU A 68 2.76 -11.01 -11.04
C LEU A 68 3.33 -12.22 -11.79
N SER A 69 3.99 -12.01 -12.92
CA SER A 69 4.45 -13.09 -13.79
C SER A 69 3.27 -13.99 -14.18
N ASN A 70 3.36 -15.30 -13.93
CA ASN A 70 2.31 -16.24 -14.25
C ASN A 70 1.39 -16.58 -13.05
N SER A 71 1.50 -15.83 -11.96
CA SER A 71 0.67 -16.09 -10.78
C SER A 71 -0.78 -15.70 -11.05
N PRO A 72 -1.76 -16.59 -10.78
CA PRO A 72 -3.17 -16.27 -10.89
C PRO A 72 -3.70 -15.47 -9.67
N ILE A 73 -2.86 -15.27 -8.65
CA ILE A 73 -3.25 -14.70 -7.36
C ILE A 73 -2.41 -13.45 -7.06
N PHE A 74 -3.11 -12.37 -6.73
CA PHE A 74 -2.52 -11.14 -6.19
C PHE A 74 -2.61 -11.19 -4.67
N LYS A 75 -1.52 -11.56 -4.03
CA LYS A 75 -1.47 -11.69 -2.57
C LYS A 75 -1.10 -10.37 -1.92
N ILE A 76 -1.87 -9.99 -0.89
CA ILE A 76 -1.56 -8.82 -0.07
C ILE A 76 -1.61 -9.18 1.41
N LYS A 77 -0.88 -8.42 2.21
CA LYS A 77 -0.99 -8.44 3.67
C LYS A 77 -1.48 -7.09 4.15
N ILE A 78 -2.50 -7.09 4.99
CA ILE A 78 -3.07 -5.90 5.60
C ILE A 78 -2.65 -5.85 7.06
N LEU A 79 -2.07 -4.73 7.48
CA LEU A 79 -1.75 -4.45 8.88
C LEU A 79 -2.62 -3.30 9.35
N MET A 80 -3.41 -3.53 10.37
CA MET A 80 -4.25 -2.51 11.00
C MET A 80 -3.54 -1.98 12.22
N VAL A 81 -3.37 -0.68 12.28
CA VAL A 81 -2.59 -0.03 13.35
C VAL A 81 -3.32 1.14 13.96
N ASN A 82 -2.96 1.44 15.20
CA ASN A 82 -3.41 2.64 15.89
C ASN A 82 -2.21 3.57 16.10
N ASP A 83 -2.38 4.83 15.74
CA ASP A 83 -1.41 5.88 16.03
C ASP A 83 -1.91 6.71 17.21
N LYS A 84 -1.28 6.55 18.38
CA LYS A 84 -1.65 7.25 19.60
C LYS A 84 -1.18 8.72 19.63
N LYS A 85 -0.34 9.11 18.68
CA LYS A 85 0.28 10.45 18.62
C LYS A 85 0.07 11.08 17.25
N GLU A 86 -1.15 11.03 16.76
CA GLU A 86 -1.50 11.56 15.44
C GLU A 86 -1.00 12.98 15.24
N ARG A 87 -0.36 13.23 14.09
CA ARG A 87 0.09 14.55 13.66
C ARG A 87 -0.28 14.73 12.21
N PHE A 88 -1.02 15.80 11.93
CA PHE A 88 -1.52 16.06 10.58
C PHE A 88 -0.75 17.17 9.90
N PHE A 89 -0.58 17.04 8.60
CA PHE A 89 0.03 18.06 7.75
C PHE A 89 -0.72 18.16 6.42
N ASN A 90 -0.55 19.28 5.73
CA ASN A 90 -1.12 19.48 4.40
C ASN A 90 -0.06 19.14 3.35
N ASP A 91 -0.36 18.18 2.49
CA ASP A 91 0.47 17.80 1.36
C ASP A 91 -0.29 18.09 0.06
N ARG A 92 0.04 19.20 -0.60
CA ARG A 92 -0.57 19.62 -1.87
C ARG A 92 -2.10 19.72 -1.81
N GLY A 93 -2.62 20.28 -0.72
CA GLY A 93 -4.05 20.42 -0.51
C GLY A 93 -4.75 19.20 0.11
N THR A 94 -4.02 18.11 0.33
CA THR A 94 -4.54 16.90 0.96
C THR A 94 -3.99 16.78 2.38
N GLN A 95 -4.87 16.63 3.36
CA GLN A 95 -4.46 16.38 4.74
C GLN A 95 -4.03 14.92 4.91
N LYS A 96 -2.89 14.73 5.57
CA LYS A 96 -2.32 13.39 5.84
C LYS A 96 -1.80 13.31 7.28
N ASN A 97 -1.79 12.11 7.85
CA ASN A 97 -1.09 11.85 9.09
C ASN A 97 0.42 11.74 8.82
N GLU A 98 1.20 12.63 9.42
CA GLU A 98 2.65 12.70 9.23
C GLU A 98 3.36 11.41 9.65
N ASN A 99 2.97 10.79 10.76
CA ASN A 99 3.60 9.57 11.26
C ASN A 99 3.38 8.39 10.30
N ILE A 100 2.17 8.23 9.82
CA ILE A 100 1.82 7.18 8.85
C ILE A 100 2.58 7.38 7.54
N GLU A 101 2.63 8.62 7.05
CA GLU A 101 3.33 8.95 5.80
C GLU A 101 4.84 8.76 5.93
N THR A 102 5.44 9.16 7.04
CA THR A 102 6.89 9.01 7.28
C THR A 102 7.30 7.54 7.27
N VAL A 103 6.57 6.68 7.97
CA VAL A 103 6.85 5.24 8.02
C VAL A 103 6.65 4.61 6.64
N LYS A 104 5.60 5.00 5.92
CA LYS A 104 5.38 4.53 4.55
C LYS A 104 6.55 4.86 3.63
N ARG A 105 7.04 6.09 3.67
CA ARG A 105 8.18 6.53 2.86
C ARG A 105 9.47 5.79 3.23
N GLU A 106 9.71 5.61 4.51
CA GLU A 106 10.86 4.82 4.99
C GLU A 106 10.85 3.40 4.42
N ILE A 107 9.71 2.74 4.48
CA ILE A 107 9.54 1.39 3.93
C ILE A 107 9.75 1.38 2.41
N ARG A 108 9.14 2.31 1.69
CA ARG A 108 9.31 2.42 0.23
C ARG A 108 10.75 2.65 -0.16
N ASN A 109 11.45 3.54 0.53
CA ASN A 109 12.85 3.84 0.23
C ASN A 109 13.76 2.65 0.51
N LYS A 110 13.45 1.86 1.52
CA LYS A 110 14.28 0.72 1.90
C LYS A 110 14.05 -0.51 1.04
N PHE A 111 12.81 -0.79 0.64
CA PHE A 111 12.43 -2.06 0.01
C PHE A 111 11.94 -1.94 -1.43
N ASN A 112 11.88 -0.74 -1.98
CA ASN A 112 11.40 -0.55 -3.34
C ASN A 112 12.44 -1.04 -4.35
N PRO A 113 12.10 -2.00 -5.22
CA PRO A 113 13.03 -2.52 -6.21
C PRO A 113 13.45 -1.50 -7.28
N GLU A 114 12.79 -0.35 -7.36
CA GLU A 114 13.13 0.71 -8.31
C GLU A 114 14.28 1.59 -7.84
N PHE A 115 14.75 1.42 -6.59
CA PHE A 115 15.80 2.23 -6.01
C PHE A 115 16.94 1.36 -5.51
N ASP A 116 18.17 1.87 -5.62
CA ASP A 116 19.34 1.23 -5.05
C ASP A 116 19.49 1.56 -3.55
N ASP A 117 20.55 1.03 -2.91
CA ASP A 117 20.85 1.26 -1.49
C ASP A 117 21.06 2.73 -1.11
N LYS A 118 21.32 3.59 -2.09
CA LYS A 118 21.48 5.02 -1.92
C LYS A 118 20.24 5.81 -2.27
N ASN A 119 19.10 5.15 -2.43
CA ASN A 119 17.85 5.73 -2.91
C ASN A 119 17.96 6.39 -4.30
N LYS A 120 18.91 5.93 -5.11
CA LYS A 120 19.01 6.33 -6.51
C LYS A 120 18.14 5.42 -7.34
N GLN A 121 17.38 6.01 -8.22
CA GLN A 121 16.53 5.29 -9.12
C GLN A 121 17.35 4.35 -10.02
N ILE A 122 17.01 3.06 -9.99
CA ILE A 122 17.66 2.03 -10.81
C ILE A 122 17.08 2.02 -12.22
N PHE A 123 15.76 2.27 -12.34
CA PHE A 123 15.07 2.29 -13.62
C PHE A 123 14.55 3.68 -13.93
N PRO A 124 14.46 4.07 -15.21
CA PRO A 124 13.75 5.29 -15.57
C PRO A 124 12.31 5.18 -15.07
N LEU A 125 11.82 6.22 -14.40
CA LEU A 125 10.41 6.27 -14.01
C LEU A 125 9.55 6.25 -15.27
N ASN A 126 8.75 5.20 -15.40
CA ASN A 126 7.67 5.22 -16.37
C ASN A 126 6.67 6.29 -15.92
N LYS A 127 6.28 7.17 -16.86
CA LYS A 127 5.27 8.18 -16.58
C LYS A 127 4.03 7.54 -15.96
N GLY A 128 3.62 8.01 -14.79
CA GLY A 128 2.46 7.51 -14.08
C GLY A 128 2.72 6.31 -13.14
N VAL A 129 3.96 5.79 -13.10
CA VAL A 129 4.34 4.74 -12.17
C VAL A 129 5.19 5.36 -11.06
N SER A 130 4.64 5.44 -9.87
CA SER A 130 5.39 5.89 -8.70
C SER A 130 6.02 4.70 -7.98
N HIS A 131 6.98 4.99 -7.09
CA HIS A 131 7.69 3.98 -6.29
C HIS A 131 6.83 3.38 -5.16
N ASN A 132 5.53 3.29 -5.31
CA ASN A 132 4.62 2.83 -4.27
C ASN A 132 4.06 1.42 -4.52
N HIS A 133 4.88 0.52 -5.07
CA HIS A 133 4.49 -0.87 -5.36
C HIS A 133 4.73 -1.82 -4.19
N VAL A 134 5.44 -1.37 -3.17
CA VAL A 134 5.77 -2.18 -2.00
C VAL A 134 4.66 -2.10 -0.96
N ILE A 135 4.18 -0.89 -0.67
CA ILE A 135 3.24 -0.65 0.42
C ILE A 135 2.31 0.54 0.12
N HIS A 136 1.10 0.43 0.63
CA HIS A 136 0.10 1.50 0.62
C HIS A 136 -0.42 1.73 2.04
N SER A 137 -0.92 2.93 2.32
CA SER A 137 -1.62 3.27 3.56
C SER A 137 -2.73 4.28 3.30
N ASN A 138 -3.73 4.33 4.19
CA ASN A 138 -4.67 5.45 4.18
C ASN A 138 -4.02 6.70 4.77
N ASP A 139 -4.49 7.86 4.34
CA ASP A 139 -3.97 9.14 4.79
C ASP A 139 -4.66 9.63 6.07
N LEU A 140 -5.95 9.38 6.19
CA LEU A 140 -6.80 9.84 7.28
C LEU A 140 -7.59 8.69 7.90
N PRO A 141 -7.95 8.78 9.21
CA PRO A 141 -8.73 7.74 9.88
C PRO A 141 -10.06 7.41 9.22
N LYS A 142 -10.72 8.41 8.63
CA LYS A 142 -12.02 8.22 7.96
C LYS A 142 -11.95 7.26 6.78
N GLU A 143 -10.78 7.10 6.17
CA GLU A 143 -10.58 6.19 5.05
C GLU A 143 -10.45 4.73 5.48
N PHE A 144 -10.39 4.47 6.77
CA PHE A 144 -10.29 3.10 7.31
C PHE A 144 -11.48 2.21 6.91
N GLU A 145 -12.64 2.80 6.62
CA GLU A 145 -13.81 2.03 6.13
C GLU A 145 -13.52 1.27 4.84
N ILE A 146 -12.61 1.77 4.01
CA ILE A 146 -12.19 1.10 2.78
C ILE A 146 -11.70 -0.32 3.09
N ILE A 147 -10.91 -0.48 4.16
CA ILE A 147 -10.34 -1.78 4.49
C ILE A 147 -11.40 -2.77 4.96
N LYS A 148 -12.43 -2.31 5.66
CA LYS A 148 -13.55 -3.17 6.06
C LYS A 148 -14.26 -3.75 4.84
N ASN A 149 -14.51 -2.90 3.85
CA ASN A 149 -15.18 -3.30 2.62
C ASN A 149 -14.33 -4.31 1.82
N ILE A 150 -13.02 -4.10 1.77
CA ILE A 150 -12.08 -5.02 1.13
C ILE A 150 -12.11 -6.38 1.81
N ILE A 151 -12.05 -6.40 3.13
CA ILE A 151 -12.08 -7.65 3.90
C ILE A 151 -13.38 -8.40 3.67
N MET A 152 -14.51 -7.70 3.71
CA MET A 152 -15.82 -8.31 3.46
C MET A 152 -15.91 -8.91 2.06
N ARG A 153 -15.33 -8.27 1.07
CA ARG A 153 -15.43 -8.69 -0.33
C ARG A 153 -14.48 -9.84 -0.67
N TYR A 154 -13.25 -9.79 -0.20
CA TYR A 154 -12.16 -10.65 -0.68
C TYR A 154 -11.65 -11.67 0.32
N LYS A 155 -11.84 -11.47 1.61
CA LYS A 155 -11.43 -12.47 2.60
C LYS A 155 -12.47 -13.56 2.69
N LYS A 156 -12.03 -14.77 2.37
CA LYS A 156 -12.85 -15.96 2.46
C LYS A 156 -12.41 -16.86 3.60
#